data_72f86c122256aae8f1d5ca62c67cdd10
#
_entry.id   72f86c122256aae8f1d5ca62c67cdd10
#
_cell.length_a   1.000
_cell.length_b   1.000
_cell.length_c   1.000
_cell.angle_alpha   90.00
_cell.angle_beta   90.00
_cell.angle_gamma   90.00
#
_symmetry.space_group_name_H-M   'P 1'
#
loop_
_entity.id
_entity.type
_entity.pdbx_description
1 polymer ?
#
loop_
_entity_poly.entity_id
_entity_poly.type
_entity_poly.pdbx_seq_one_letter_code
_entity_poly.pdbx_strand_id
1 'polypeptide(L)'
;MITHHPSLLRPPILTLRFEVLGRRPTPHAFRSTTVVSARPSAPPLRLRRVRAAAGGASRVGGDGGRGAAPPPALGAALLGFARSNFLPIALVTGVILGLLDPTLGCLAHKCSLAKYSTFGIFVISGLTLRTKELDAALGAWPAGLYGLVSILLITPFLAQFIMQVQLLPREFITGLAMFCCMPTTLSSGVTLTQIVGANSALALSMTVASNLLGIITVPLSLAMYIGAGAGVSLPTEQLFKSLVTRLLIPLIIGKVAREASKGIADFVDGNKQGFSVASAVLLSLVPWIQVSRSRSLILSVQVKALAVAVTIGVLLHLALLAFNVAMLQILSCLEQKGESVFAKKEYARAVILVASQKTLPVLIAVVDQLGGALGESGFLVIPCIAAHINQIIIDSMIVNWWRQRDQQFINAQ
;
A
#
# COMPACT_ATOMS: atom_id res chain seq x y z
N MET A 1 -57.34 -0.11 48.69
CA MET A 1 -57.09 -1.05 49.78
C MET A 1 -55.93 -1.95 49.41
N ILE A 2 -54.87 -1.88 50.21
CA ILE A 2 -53.70 -2.76 50.33
C ILE A 2 -52.64 -2.69 49.23
N THR A 3 -51.62 -1.98 49.54
CA THR A 3 -50.23 -1.96 49.09
C THR A 3 -49.54 -3.32 49.24
N HIS A 4 -48.73 -3.71 48.28
CA HIS A 4 -47.54 -4.54 48.53
C HIS A 4 -46.43 -4.26 47.51
N HIS A 5 -45.34 -3.73 48.03
CA HIS A 5 -44.01 -3.70 47.43
C HIS A 5 -43.36 -5.10 47.55
N PRO A 6 -42.53 -5.50 46.59
CA PRO A 6 -41.38 -6.33 46.93
C PRO A 6 -40.06 -5.73 46.48
N SER A 7 -39.19 -5.82 47.43
CA SER A 7 -37.78 -5.60 47.59
C SER A 7 -36.85 -6.07 46.45
N LEU A 8 -35.85 -5.23 46.22
CA LEU A 8 -34.61 -5.42 45.49
C LEU A 8 -33.78 -6.62 46.03
N LEU A 9 -33.44 -7.55 45.15
CA LEU A 9 -32.37 -8.53 45.36
C LEU A 9 -31.19 -8.19 44.44
N ARG A 10 -30.06 -7.81 45.05
CA ARG A 10 -28.74 -7.68 44.42
C ARG A 10 -28.08 -9.07 44.30
N PRO A 11 -27.41 -9.42 43.22
CA PRO A 11 -26.56 -10.60 43.16
C PRO A 11 -25.19 -10.35 43.84
N PRO A 12 -24.52 -11.39 44.38
CA PRO A 12 -23.28 -11.25 45.14
C PRO A 12 -22.06 -11.10 44.25
N ILE A 13 -21.17 -10.22 44.64
CA ILE A 13 -19.84 -9.99 44.10
C ILE A 13 -18.93 -11.15 44.52
N LEU A 14 -18.45 -11.94 43.56
CA LEU A 14 -17.44 -12.97 43.79
C LEU A 14 -16.05 -12.32 43.76
N THR A 15 -15.48 -12.05 44.94
CA THR A 15 -14.06 -11.66 45.07
C THR A 15 -13.20 -12.92 45.15
N LEU A 16 -12.44 -13.20 44.12
CA LEU A 16 -11.35 -14.18 44.13
C LEU A 16 -10.09 -13.52 44.69
N ARG A 17 -9.75 -13.92 45.92
CA ARG A 17 -8.52 -13.57 46.63
C ARG A 17 -7.45 -14.58 46.24
N PHE A 18 -6.41 -14.18 45.54
CA PHE A 18 -5.19 -15.00 45.36
C PHE A 18 -4.21 -14.64 46.49
N GLU A 19 -3.97 -15.58 47.38
CA GLU A 19 -2.88 -15.54 48.33
C GLU A 19 -1.56 -15.90 47.64
N VAL A 20 -0.62 -14.98 47.64
CA VAL A 20 0.77 -15.20 47.24
C VAL A 20 1.57 -15.53 48.50
N LEU A 21 1.98 -16.78 48.65
CA LEU A 21 2.94 -17.22 49.65
C LEU A 21 4.31 -16.59 49.39
N GLY A 22 4.75 -15.71 50.27
CA GLY A 22 6.08 -15.18 50.31
C GLY A 22 7.08 -16.19 50.86
N ARG A 23 8.20 -16.37 50.17
CA ARG A 23 9.46 -16.84 50.77
C ARG A 23 10.56 -15.88 50.39
N ARG A 24 11.10 -15.17 51.40
CA ARG A 24 12.38 -14.46 51.32
C ARG A 24 13.53 -15.45 51.49
N PRO A 25 14.61 -15.34 50.76
CA PRO A 25 15.92 -15.82 51.15
C PRO A 25 16.79 -14.66 51.69
N THR A 26 17.50 -14.96 52.78
CA THR A 26 18.49 -14.16 53.49
C THR A 26 19.78 -13.95 52.64
N PRO A 27 20.55 -12.87 52.96
CA PRO A 27 21.76 -12.55 52.20
C PRO A 27 22.96 -13.31 52.77
N HIS A 28 23.63 -14.10 51.94
CA HIS A 28 24.99 -14.55 52.21
C HIS A 28 25.99 -13.73 51.38
N ALA A 29 26.87 -13.08 52.08
CA ALA A 29 28.07 -12.42 51.55
C ALA A 29 28.98 -13.42 50.85
N PHE A 30 29.35 -13.11 49.61
CA PHE A 30 30.47 -13.77 48.92
C PHE A 30 31.43 -12.75 48.28
N ARG A 31 32.63 -12.96 48.59
CA ARG A 31 33.90 -12.25 48.44
C ARG A 31 34.19 -11.95 46.97
N SER A 32 34.63 -10.73 46.71
CA SER A 32 35.21 -10.23 45.47
C SER A 32 36.44 -11.00 45.03
N THR A 33 36.42 -11.49 43.80
CA THR A 33 37.62 -11.80 43.01
C THR A 33 37.54 -11.08 41.68
N THR A 34 38.41 -10.11 41.53
CA THR A 34 38.65 -9.36 40.30
C THR A 34 39.26 -10.28 39.25
N VAL A 35 38.51 -10.54 38.18
CA VAL A 35 39.05 -11.08 36.95
C VAL A 35 39.02 -9.96 35.90
N VAL A 36 40.21 -9.46 35.60
CA VAL A 36 40.46 -8.55 34.49
C VAL A 36 40.30 -9.34 33.20
N SER A 37 39.21 -9.13 32.47
CA SER A 37 39.04 -9.62 31.10
C SER A 37 39.18 -8.45 30.13
N ALA A 38 40.27 -8.51 29.37
CA ALA A 38 40.61 -7.57 28.31
C ALA A 38 39.54 -7.64 27.20
N ARG A 39 38.95 -6.50 26.90
CA ARG A 39 38.18 -6.30 25.67
C ARG A 39 39.14 -6.13 24.50
N PRO A 40 38.96 -6.83 23.37
CA PRO A 40 39.61 -6.43 22.13
C PRO A 40 38.93 -5.19 21.58
N SER A 41 39.67 -4.11 21.48
CA SER A 41 39.31 -2.87 20.81
C SER A 41 39.15 -3.13 19.31
N ALA A 42 37.96 -2.90 18.78
CA ALA A 42 37.73 -2.81 17.34
C ALA A 42 38.40 -1.54 16.78
N PRO A 43 39.06 -1.60 15.62
CA PRO A 43 39.65 -0.43 15.00
C PRO A 43 38.61 0.51 14.42
N PRO A 44 38.84 1.85 14.42
CA PRO A 44 37.89 2.80 13.86
C PRO A 44 37.81 2.67 12.34
N LEU A 45 36.59 2.59 11.82
CA LEU A 45 36.30 2.64 10.40
C LEU A 45 36.81 3.96 9.79
N ARG A 46 37.92 3.90 9.08
CA ARG A 46 38.40 4.98 8.23
C ARG A 46 37.45 5.19 7.07
N LEU A 47 36.70 6.28 7.09
CA LEU A 47 36.03 6.84 5.91
C LEU A 47 37.08 7.11 4.82
N ARG A 48 37.11 6.28 3.80
CA ARG A 48 37.95 6.43 2.61
C ARG A 48 37.39 7.60 1.79
N ARG A 49 37.95 8.80 2.00
CA ARG A 49 37.80 9.91 1.06
C ARG A 49 38.40 9.49 -0.27
N VAL A 50 37.54 9.34 -1.28
CA VAL A 50 37.98 9.23 -2.67
C VAL A 50 38.55 10.60 -3.07
N ARG A 51 39.85 10.69 -3.14
CA ARG A 51 40.56 11.86 -3.64
C ARG A 51 40.58 11.75 -5.16
N ALA A 52 39.79 12.60 -5.84
CA ALA A 52 39.94 12.79 -7.27
C ALA A 52 41.28 13.45 -7.55
N ALA A 53 42.06 12.83 -8.40
CA ALA A 53 43.32 13.37 -8.89
C ALA A 53 43.04 14.59 -9.77
N ALA A 54 43.50 15.77 -9.34
CA ALA A 54 43.61 16.94 -10.20
C ALA A 54 45.09 17.19 -10.42
N GLY A 55 45.52 17.06 -11.66
CA GLY A 55 46.82 17.52 -12.10
C GLY A 55 46.79 18.98 -12.54
N GLY A 56 47.90 19.70 -12.28
CA GLY A 56 48.36 20.82 -13.09
C GLY A 56 47.99 22.22 -12.62
N ALA A 57 49.02 22.89 -12.16
CA ALA A 57 49.12 24.26 -11.68
C ALA A 57 48.69 25.33 -12.70
N SER A 58 48.12 26.46 -12.19
CA SER A 58 48.69 27.81 -12.37
C SER A 58 47.93 28.80 -11.50
N ARG A 59 48.70 29.54 -10.67
CA ARG A 59 48.24 30.72 -9.89
C ARG A 59 47.97 31.87 -10.82
N VAL A 60 46.78 32.48 -10.76
CA VAL A 60 46.62 33.95 -10.86
C VAL A 60 45.44 34.35 -9.98
N GLY A 61 45.65 35.37 -9.15
CA GLY A 61 44.71 35.87 -8.15
C GLY A 61 43.52 36.61 -8.79
N GLY A 62 42.45 36.73 -8.02
CA GLY A 62 41.26 37.51 -8.38
C GLY A 62 40.04 37.12 -7.55
N ASP A 63 39.86 37.87 -6.54
CA ASP A 63 38.64 38.40 -5.90
C ASP A 63 37.32 37.66 -5.98
N GLY A 64 36.63 37.72 -4.84
CA GLY A 64 35.44 37.02 -4.41
C GLY A 64 34.22 37.11 -5.31
N GLY A 65 33.61 35.99 -5.43
CA GLY A 65 32.27 35.79 -5.92
C GLY A 65 31.77 34.40 -5.51
N ARG A 66 30.97 34.28 -4.45
CA ARG A 66 30.19 33.10 -4.18
C ARG A 66 29.19 32.94 -5.35
N GLY A 67 29.64 32.35 -6.44
CA GLY A 67 28.79 31.94 -7.53
C GLY A 67 27.83 30.85 -7.05
N ALA A 68 26.55 31.19 -6.86
CA ALA A 68 25.48 30.23 -6.77
C ALA A 68 25.59 29.29 -7.98
N ALA A 69 25.56 27.97 -7.77
CA ALA A 69 25.52 27.00 -8.86
C ALA A 69 24.33 27.38 -9.80
N PRO A 70 24.53 27.35 -11.12
CA PRO A 70 23.45 27.69 -12.04
C PRO A 70 22.26 26.76 -11.78
N PRO A 71 21.02 27.28 -11.84
CA PRO A 71 19.83 26.45 -11.67
C PRO A 71 19.89 25.32 -12.70
N PRO A 72 19.51 24.07 -12.32
CA PRO A 72 19.53 22.96 -13.25
C PRO A 72 18.69 23.35 -14.48
N ALA A 73 19.26 23.11 -15.68
CA ALA A 73 18.56 23.37 -16.91
C ALA A 73 17.16 22.75 -16.82
N LEU A 74 16.12 23.50 -17.24
CA LEU A 74 14.71 23.09 -17.13
C LEU A 74 14.48 21.62 -17.52
N GLY A 75 15.20 21.14 -18.55
CA GLY A 75 15.17 19.73 -18.97
C GLY A 75 15.67 18.75 -17.89
N ALA A 76 16.72 19.07 -17.13
CA ALA A 76 17.21 18.22 -16.06
C ALA A 76 16.26 18.16 -14.87
N ALA A 77 15.60 19.28 -14.56
CA ALA A 77 14.57 19.35 -13.53
C ALA A 77 13.32 18.56 -13.93
N LEU A 78 12.87 18.65 -15.18
CA LEU A 78 11.75 17.88 -15.72
C LEU A 78 12.05 16.39 -15.78
N LEU A 79 13.24 15.99 -16.20
CA LEU A 79 13.68 14.59 -16.18
C LEU A 79 13.74 14.03 -14.75
N GLY A 80 14.26 14.81 -13.80
CA GLY A 80 14.27 14.44 -12.38
C GLY A 80 12.86 14.26 -11.83
N PHE A 81 11.95 15.18 -12.15
CA PHE A 81 10.53 15.08 -11.78
C PHE A 81 9.85 13.86 -12.41
N ALA A 82 10.04 13.63 -13.71
CA ALA A 82 9.48 12.49 -14.41
C ALA A 82 10.00 11.15 -13.85
N ARG A 83 11.27 11.09 -13.47
CA ARG A 83 11.89 9.89 -12.89
C ARG A 83 11.36 9.60 -11.48
N SER A 84 11.13 10.64 -10.67
CA SER A 84 10.58 10.49 -9.31
C SER A 84 9.07 10.20 -9.31
N ASN A 85 8.34 10.62 -10.35
CA ASN A 85 6.89 10.44 -10.48
C ASN A 85 6.52 9.54 -11.69
N PHE A 86 7.38 8.58 -12.02
CA PHE A 86 7.20 7.74 -13.21
C PHE A 86 5.85 7.01 -13.23
N LEU A 87 5.44 6.41 -12.12
CA LEU A 87 4.19 5.64 -12.03
C LEU A 87 2.94 6.50 -12.27
N PRO A 88 2.72 7.63 -11.56
CA PRO A 88 1.57 8.51 -11.85
C PRO A 88 1.55 9.01 -13.30
N ILE A 89 2.71 9.40 -13.83
CA ILE A 89 2.83 9.89 -15.21
C ILE A 89 2.48 8.79 -16.21
N ALA A 90 3.01 7.57 -16.03
CA ALA A 90 2.72 6.45 -16.90
C ALA A 90 1.23 6.07 -16.90
N LEU A 91 0.58 6.09 -15.73
CA LEU A 91 -0.86 5.82 -15.60
C LEU A 91 -1.69 6.89 -16.32
N VAL A 92 -1.42 8.17 -16.09
CA VAL A 92 -2.13 9.30 -16.73
C VAL A 92 -1.92 9.26 -18.25
N THR A 93 -0.66 9.05 -18.70
CA THR A 93 -0.34 8.93 -20.12
C THR A 93 -1.09 7.75 -20.76
N GLY A 94 -1.15 6.60 -20.09
CA GLY A 94 -1.92 5.44 -20.55
C GLY A 94 -3.41 5.77 -20.74
N VAL A 95 -4.03 6.47 -19.80
CA VAL A 95 -5.43 6.90 -19.91
C VAL A 95 -5.61 7.87 -21.09
N ILE A 96 -4.75 8.87 -21.23
CA ILE A 96 -4.81 9.84 -22.34
C ILE A 96 -4.68 9.16 -23.68
N LEU A 97 -3.67 8.27 -23.86
CA LEU A 97 -3.46 7.50 -25.10
C LEU A 97 -4.68 6.62 -25.41
N GLY A 98 -5.28 5.98 -24.41
CA GLY A 98 -6.48 5.16 -24.59
C GLY A 98 -7.70 5.96 -25.05
N LEU A 99 -7.81 7.22 -24.62
CA LEU A 99 -8.87 8.14 -25.06
C LEU A 99 -8.61 8.73 -26.45
N LEU A 100 -7.36 9.01 -26.80
CA LEU A 100 -7.00 9.60 -28.10
C LEU A 100 -7.08 8.54 -29.21
N ASP A 101 -6.43 7.42 -29.05
CA ASP A 101 -6.42 6.32 -30.03
C ASP A 101 -6.69 4.97 -29.33
N PRO A 102 -7.93 4.43 -29.45
CA PRO A 102 -8.28 3.16 -28.85
C PRO A 102 -7.78 1.94 -29.61
N THR A 103 -7.30 2.09 -30.86
CA THR A 103 -7.03 0.97 -31.80
C THR A 103 -6.01 0.00 -31.22
N LEU A 104 -4.86 0.50 -30.76
CA LEU A 104 -3.80 -0.33 -30.18
C LEU A 104 -4.22 -0.95 -28.86
N GLY A 105 -4.97 -0.22 -28.01
CA GLY A 105 -5.46 -0.74 -26.73
C GLY A 105 -6.53 -1.82 -26.94
N CYS A 106 -7.40 -1.68 -27.94
CA CYS A 106 -8.37 -2.71 -28.31
C CYS A 106 -7.68 -3.96 -28.88
N LEU A 107 -6.62 -3.79 -29.68
CA LEU A 107 -5.79 -4.90 -30.16
C LEU A 107 -5.12 -5.63 -28.99
N ALA A 108 -4.52 -4.88 -28.07
CA ALA A 108 -3.92 -5.41 -26.84
C ALA A 108 -4.94 -6.20 -25.98
N HIS A 109 -6.18 -5.75 -25.94
CA HIS A 109 -7.27 -6.49 -25.29
C HIS A 109 -7.55 -7.84 -25.98
N LYS A 110 -7.64 -7.85 -27.33
CA LYS A 110 -7.83 -9.10 -28.11
C LYS A 110 -6.71 -10.10 -27.84
N CYS A 111 -5.47 -9.64 -27.69
CA CYS A 111 -4.31 -10.46 -27.32
C CYS A 111 -4.27 -10.80 -25.80
N SER A 112 -5.28 -10.46 -25.01
CA SER A 112 -5.33 -10.69 -23.56
C SER A 112 -4.15 -10.06 -22.80
N LEU A 113 -3.54 -8.98 -23.31
CA LEU A 113 -2.34 -8.35 -22.73
C LEU A 113 -2.57 -7.88 -21.27
N ALA A 114 -3.78 -7.47 -20.92
CA ALA A 114 -4.13 -7.12 -19.53
C ALA A 114 -3.93 -8.30 -18.57
N LYS A 115 -4.26 -9.53 -18.99
CA LYS A 115 -4.05 -10.75 -18.18
C LYS A 115 -2.57 -11.03 -18.00
N TYR A 116 -1.77 -10.93 -19.08
CA TYR A 116 -0.32 -11.11 -19.01
C TYR A 116 0.36 -10.01 -18.19
N SER A 117 -0.11 -8.78 -18.30
CA SER A 117 0.38 -7.66 -17.46
C SER A 117 0.14 -7.93 -15.98
N THR A 118 -1.08 -8.33 -15.61
CA THR A 118 -1.40 -8.70 -14.23
C THR A 118 -0.54 -9.88 -13.75
N PHE A 119 -0.42 -10.92 -14.56
CA PHE A 119 0.45 -12.07 -14.26
C PHE A 119 1.90 -11.63 -14.03
N GLY A 120 2.47 -10.81 -14.91
CA GLY A 120 3.83 -10.28 -14.80
C GLY A 120 4.04 -9.45 -13.53
N ILE A 121 3.08 -8.60 -13.15
CA ILE A 121 3.14 -7.82 -11.90
C ILE A 121 3.27 -8.75 -10.69
N PHE A 122 2.48 -9.84 -10.62
CA PHE A 122 2.52 -10.77 -9.51
C PHE A 122 3.79 -11.64 -9.50
N VAL A 123 4.32 -12.03 -10.67
CA VAL A 123 5.63 -12.69 -10.78
C VAL A 123 6.74 -11.76 -10.25
N ILE A 124 6.77 -10.49 -10.69
CA ILE A 124 7.75 -9.51 -10.21
C ILE A 124 7.61 -9.32 -8.71
N SER A 125 6.39 -9.26 -8.17
CA SER A 125 6.14 -9.14 -6.73
C SER A 125 6.71 -10.36 -5.97
N GLY A 126 6.54 -11.57 -6.49
CA GLY A 126 7.14 -12.78 -5.92
C GLY A 126 8.67 -12.76 -5.97
N LEU A 127 9.25 -12.36 -7.11
CA LEU A 127 10.70 -12.23 -7.29
C LEU A 127 11.33 -11.19 -6.35
N THR A 128 10.64 -10.11 -6.06
CA THR A 128 11.14 -9.04 -5.19
C THR A 128 10.90 -9.30 -3.70
N LEU A 129 10.08 -10.30 -3.34
CA LEU A 129 9.72 -10.65 -1.97
C LEU A 129 10.87 -11.36 -1.25
N ARG A 130 11.48 -10.69 -0.27
CA ARG A 130 12.55 -11.23 0.56
C ARG A 130 11.99 -11.80 1.87
N THR A 131 12.34 -13.05 2.19
CA THR A 131 11.92 -13.70 3.45
C THR A 131 12.41 -12.93 4.68
N LYS A 132 13.65 -12.41 4.65
CA LYS A 132 14.23 -11.62 5.74
C LYS A 132 13.47 -10.33 6.04
N GLU A 133 12.82 -9.72 5.05
CA GLU A 133 12.00 -8.53 5.25
C GLU A 133 10.68 -8.88 5.95
N LEU A 134 10.14 -10.07 5.69
CA LEU A 134 8.97 -10.57 6.42
C LEU A 134 9.28 -10.81 7.90
N ASP A 135 10.44 -11.43 8.20
CA ASP A 135 10.88 -11.64 9.59
C ASP A 135 11.09 -10.31 10.33
N ALA A 136 11.66 -9.29 9.65
CA ALA A 136 11.85 -7.97 10.24
C ALA A 136 10.51 -7.26 10.58
N ALA A 137 9.42 -7.60 9.88
CA ALA A 137 8.10 -7.05 10.15
C ALA A 137 7.44 -7.63 11.40
N LEU A 138 7.90 -8.80 11.88
CA LEU A 138 7.35 -9.44 13.08
C LEU A 138 7.50 -8.55 14.33
N GLY A 139 8.54 -7.71 14.40
CA GLY A 139 8.70 -6.73 15.48
C GLY A 139 7.60 -5.67 15.55
N ALA A 140 6.86 -5.45 14.45
CA ALA A 140 5.77 -4.49 14.35
C ALA A 140 4.40 -5.17 14.09
N TRP A 141 4.26 -6.45 14.49
CA TRP A 141 3.07 -7.25 14.20
C TRP A 141 1.73 -6.61 14.63
N PRO A 142 1.63 -5.84 15.76
CA PRO A 142 0.34 -5.23 16.12
C PRO A 142 -0.10 -4.18 15.09
N ALA A 143 0.85 -3.36 14.60
CA ALA A 143 0.58 -2.37 13.56
C ALA A 143 0.23 -3.04 12.22
N GLY A 144 0.92 -4.14 11.89
CA GLY A 144 0.64 -4.97 10.71
C GLY A 144 -0.75 -5.61 10.77
N LEU A 145 -1.12 -6.17 11.92
CA LEU A 145 -2.45 -6.78 12.13
C LEU A 145 -3.56 -5.73 12.00
N TYR A 146 -3.40 -4.57 12.66
CA TYR A 146 -4.35 -3.47 12.49
C TYR A 146 -4.51 -3.09 11.02
N GLY A 147 -3.39 -2.93 10.29
CA GLY A 147 -3.42 -2.61 8.88
C GLY A 147 -4.16 -3.66 8.03
N LEU A 148 -3.94 -4.95 8.29
CA LEU A 148 -4.66 -6.04 7.61
C LEU A 148 -6.16 -6.01 7.91
N VAL A 149 -6.55 -5.79 9.17
CA VAL A 149 -7.96 -5.64 9.57
C VAL A 149 -8.59 -4.44 8.86
N SER A 150 -7.88 -3.30 8.81
CA SER A 150 -8.35 -2.11 8.09
C SER A 150 -8.56 -2.39 6.60
N ILE A 151 -7.61 -3.06 5.93
CA ILE A 151 -7.66 -3.35 4.49
C ILE A 151 -8.78 -4.34 4.14
N LEU A 152 -8.89 -5.44 4.90
CA LEU A 152 -9.67 -6.61 4.51
C LEU A 152 -11.05 -6.70 5.15
N LEU A 153 -11.31 -5.97 6.25
CA LEU A 153 -12.58 -6.01 6.95
C LEU A 153 -13.24 -4.62 7.02
N ILE A 154 -12.53 -3.60 7.51
CA ILE A 154 -13.13 -2.28 7.74
C ILE A 154 -13.42 -1.58 6.40
N THR A 155 -12.46 -1.56 5.48
CA THR A 155 -12.66 -0.89 4.19
C THR A 155 -13.74 -1.57 3.34
N PRO A 156 -13.81 -2.92 3.21
CA PRO A 156 -14.92 -3.59 2.54
C PRO A 156 -16.29 -3.28 3.13
N PHE A 157 -16.38 -3.12 4.45
CA PHE A 157 -17.61 -2.72 5.12
C PHE A 157 -18.15 -1.37 4.62
N LEU A 158 -17.26 -0.44 4.24
CA LEU A 158 -17.67 0.86 3.66
C LEU A 158 -18.36 0.72 2.31
N ALA A 159 -18.18 -0.39 1.61
CA ALA A 159 -18.86 -0.65 0.32
C ALA A 159 -20.38 -0.58 0.44
N GLN A 160 -20.97 -1.02 1.56
CA GLN A 160 -22.40 -0.95 1.77
C GLN A 160 -22.94 0.49 1.86
N PHE A 161 -22.15 1.44 2.39
CA PHE A 161 -22.53 2.85 2.41
C PHE A 161 -22.42 3.49 1.02
N ILE A 162 -21.39 3.11 0.25
CA ILE A 162 -21.21 3.56 -1.13
C ILE A 162 -22.38 3.08 -1.99
N MET A 163 -22.82 1.83 -1.85
CA MET A 163 -23.95 1.26 -2.59
C MET A 163 -25.27 2.01 -2.35
N GLN A 164 -25.39 2.82 -1.28
CA GLN A 164 -26.59 3.63 -1.02
C GLN A 164 -26.63 4.93 -1.85
N VAL A 165 -25.49 5.33 -2.43
CA VAL A 165 -25.42 6.55 -3.25
C VAL A 165 -26.17 6.33 -4.56
N GLN A 166 -27.13 7.21 -4.86
CA GLN A 166 -27.90 7.17 -6.09
C GLN A 166 -27.21 8.01 -7.17
N LEU A 167 -26.49 7.36 -8.06
CA LEU A 167 -25.84 7.96 -9.23
C LEU A 167 -26.11 7.11 -10.46
N LEU A 168 -26.35 7.76 -11.59
CA LEU A 168 -26.48 7.09 -12.89
C LEU A 168 -25.25 7.40 -13.76
N PRO A 169 -24.63 6.40 -14.39
CA PRO A 169 -24.98 4.96 -14.34
C PRO A 169 -24.64 4.32 -12.97
N ARG A 170 -25.47 3.38 -12.53
CA ARG A 170 -25.28 2.70 -11.22
C ARG A 170 -23.98 1.93 -11.13
N GLU A 171 -23.47 1.47 -12.25
CA GLU A 171 -22.19 0.77 -12.37
C GLU A 171 -21.01 1.58 -11.79
N PHE A 172 -21.06 2.91 -11.83
CA PHE A 172 -20.03 3.76 -11.24
C PHE A 172 -19.92 3.56 -9.73
N ILE A 173 -21.07 3.53 -9.07
CA ILE A 173 -21.14 3.31 -7.61
C ILE A 173 -20.80 1.86 -7.26
N THR A 174 -21.33 0.91 -8.03
CA THR A 174 -21.01 -0.51 -7.85
C THR A 174 -19.51 -0.76 -8.01
N GLY A 175 -18.89 -0.17 -9.03
CA GLY A 175 -17.44 -0.25 -9.25
C GLY A 175 -16.62 0.30 -8.08
N LEU A 176 -16.96 1.49 -7.57
CA LEU A 176 -16.28 2.08 -6.40
C LEU A 176 -16.50 1.25 -5.13
N ALA A 177 -17.69 0.68 -4.93
CA ALA A 177 -17.96 -0.22 -3.83
C ALA A 177 -17.13 -1.52 -3.95
N MET A 178 -17.04 -2.09 -5.17
CA MET A 178 -16.14 -3.21 -5.44
C MET A 178 -14.67 -2.85 -5.15
N PHE A 179 -14.25 -1.63 -5.51
CA PHE A 179 -12.88 -1.15 -5.26
C PHE A 179 -12.54 -1.12 -3.78
N CYS A 180 -13.51 -0.80 -2.89
CA CYS A 180 -13.33 -0.89 -1.44
C CYS A 180 -13.03 -2.32 -0.96
N CYS A 181 -13.57 -3.34 -1.63
CA CYS A 181 -13.35 -4.74 -1.28
C CYS A 181 -11.98 -5.27 -1.73
N MET A 182 -11.23 -4.50 -2.55
CA MET A 182 -9.92 -4.95 -3.04
C MET A 182 -8.84 -4.84 -1.96
N PRO A 183 -7.80 -5.69 -2.02
CA PRO A 183 -6.62 -5.55 -1.17
C PRO A 183 -5.82 -4.31 -1.54
N THR A 184 -4.73 -4.05 -0.81
CA THR A 184 -3.86 -2.90 -1.07
C THR A 184 -3.00 -3.07 -2.33
N THR A 185 -2.41 -1.96 -2.79
CA THR A 185 -1.54 -1.94 -3.99
C THR A 185 -0.25 -2.73 -3.76
N LEU A 186 0.26 -3.38 -4.83
CA LEU A 186 1.47 -4.21 -4.75
C LEU A 186 2.78 -3.41 -4.70
N SER A 187 2.83 -2.24 -5.33
CA SER A 187 4.08 -1.49 -5.51
C SER A 187 4.06 -0.08 -4.97
N SER A 188 3.00 0.72 -5.23
CA SER A 188 2.98 2.14 -4.87
C SER A 188 3.08 2.38 -3.37
N GLY A 189 2.34 1.63 -2.55
CA GLY A 189 2.38 1.76 -1.09
C GLY A 189 3.76 1.47 -0.51
N VAL A 190 4.42 0.40 -0.95
CA VAL A 190 5.78 0.04 -0.52
C VAL A 190 6.79 1.08 -0.99
N THR A 191 6.71 1.51 -2.27
CA THR A 191 7.64 2.50 -2.83
C THR A 191 7.52 3.84 -2.12
N LEU A 192 6.31 4.34 -1.87
CA LEU A 192 6.07 5.59 -1.16
C LEU A 192 6.55 5.51 0.30
N THR A 193 6.37 4.36 0.94
CA THR A 193 6.90 4.08 2.29
C THR A 193 8.43 4.15 2.32
N GLN A 194 9.11 3.61 1.31
CA GLN A 194 10.57 3.71 1.16
C GLN A 194 11.03 5.15 0.95
N ILE A 195 10.34 5.91 0.10
CA ILE A 195 10.66 7.30 -0.21
C ILE A 195 10.59 8.18 1.05
N VAL A 196 9.64 7.96 1.94
CA VAL A 196 9.48 8.73 3.20
C VAL A 196 10.39 8.23 4.33
N GLY A 197 11.20 7.19 4.10
CA GLY A 197 12.06 6.58 5.12
C GLY A 197 11.30 5.87 6.23
N ALA A 198 10.07 5.41 5.96
CA ALA A 198 9.27 4.62 6.89
C ALA A 198 9.59 3.11 6.77
N ASN A 199 8.94 2.26 7.58
CA ASN A 199 9.24 0.84 7.64
C ASN A 199 8.73 0.09 6.39
N SER A 200 9.61 -0.09 5.42
CA SER A 200 9.30 -0.78 4.16
C SER A 200 9.07 -2.28 4.34
N ALA A 201 9.65 -2.91 5.36
CA ALA A 201 9.43 -4.32 5.66
C ALA A 201 7.99 -4.56 6.13
N LEU A 202 7.47 -3.71 7.01
CA LEU A 202 6.08 -3.72 7.45
C LEU A 202 5.12 -3.46 6.26
N ALA A 203 5.42 -2.45 5.43
CA ALA A 203 4.63 -2.13 4.25
C ALA A 203 4.55 -3.31 3.28
N LEU A 204 5.68 -3.96 2.99
CA LEU A 204 5.75 -5.13 2.11
C LEU A 204 4.98 -6.31 2.70
N SER A 205 5.15 -6.60 3.99
CA SER A 205 4.45 -7.70 4.67
C SER A 205 2.94 -7.51 4.65
N MET A 206 2.43 -6.31 4.95
CA MET A 206 1.01 -5.98 4.85
C MET A 206 0.49 -6.12 3.42
N THR A 207 1.27 -5.65 2.44
CA THR A 207 0.92 -5.75 1.02
C THR A 207 0.77 -7.21 0.59
N VAL A 208 1.75 -8.04 0.88
CA VAL A 208 1.72 -9.46 0.51
C VAL A 208 0.61 -10.19 1.25
N ALA A 209 0.53 -10.02 2.57
CA ALA A 209 -0.49 -10.69 3.37
C ALA A 209 -1.91 -10.29 2.96
N SER A 210 -2.17 -8.99 2.69
CA SER A 210 -3.50 -8.54 2.25
C SER A 210 -3.87 -9.09 0.87
N ASN A 211 -2.92 -9.20 -0.06
CA ASN A 211 -3.19 -9.79 -1.38
C ASN A 211 -3.41 -11.31 -1.30
N LEU A 212 -2.68 -12.03 -0.46
CA LEU A 212 -2.89 -13.47 -0.23
C LEU A 212 -4.24 -13.74 0.46
N LEU A 213 -4.53 -13.05 1.55
CA LEU A 213 -5.81 -13.16 2.25
C LEU A 213 -6.97 -12.65 1.39
N GLY A 214 -6.71 -11.66 0.53
CA GLY A 214 -7.66 -11.11 -0.43
C GLY A 214 -8.22 -12.15 -1.40
N ILE A 215 -7.47 -13.23 -1.69
CA ILE A 215 -7.97 -14.33 -2.54
C ILE A 215 -9.24 -14.94 -1.96
N ILE A 216 -9.34 -15.00 -0.63
CA ILE A 216 -10.50 -15.52 0.10
C ILE A 216 -11.48 -14.39 0.44
N THR A 217 -10.99 -13.28 0.99
CA THR A 217 -11.85 -12.22 1.52
C THR A 217 -12.54 -11.41 0.43
N VAL A 218 -11.93 -11.24 -0.76
CA VAL A 218 -12.56 -10.48 -1.86
C VAL A 218 -13.84 -11.14 -2.36
N PRO A 219 -13.87 -12.44 -2.76
CA PRO A 219 -15.11 -13.08 -3.16
C PRO A 219 -16.21 -13.03 -2.10
N LEU A 220 -15.84 -13.21 -0.82
CA LEU A 220 -16.80 -13.16 0.28
C LEU A 220 -17.35 -11.75 0.50
N SER A 221 -16.50 -10.72 0.51
CA SER A 221 -16.92 -9.34 0.67
C SER A 221 -17.79 -8.86 -0.49
N LEU A 222 -17.46 -9.27 -1.73
CA LEU A 222 -18.28 -8.95 -2.90
C LEU A 222 -19.66 -9.60 -2.81
N ALA A 223 -19.75 -10.87 -2.42
CA ALA A 223 -21.03 -11.55 -2.25
C ALA A 223 -21.87 -10.87 -1.16
N MET A 224 -21.24 -10.54 -0.03
CA MET A 224 -21.91 -9.98 1.16
C MET A 224 -22.36 -8.53 0.95
N TYR A 225 -21.51 -7.67 0.39
CA TYR A 225 -21.80 -6.23 0.32
C TYR A 225 -22.35 -5.79 -1.04
N ILE A 226 -21.91 -6.42 -2.14
CA ILE A 226 -22.30 -6.03 -3.49
C ILE A 226 -23.43 -6.93 -4.01
N GLY A 227 -23.27 -8.25 -3.90
CA GLY A 227 -24.28 -9.20 -4.34
C GLY A 227 -25.62 -8.99 -3.65
N ALA A 228 -25.62 -8.90 -2.31
CA ALA A 228 -26.81 -8.63 -1.52
C ALA A 228 -27.44 -7.26 -1.86
N GLY A 229 -26.60 -6.21 -2.02
CA GLY A 229 -27.08 -4.85 -2.36
C GLY A 229 -27.61 -4.71 -3.78
N ALA A 230 -27.10 -5.50 -4.73
CA ALA A 230 -27.55 -5.52 -6.12
C ALA A 230 -28.64 -6.57 -6.40
N GLY A 231 -28.97 -7.44 -5.44
CA GLY A 231 -29.92 -8.55 -5.63
C GLY A 231 -29.40 -9.64 -6.59
N VAL A 232 -28.07 -9.76 -6.73
CA VAL A 232 -27.43 -10.70 -7.67
C VAL A 232 -26.60 -11.73 -6.90
N SER A 233 -26.79 -13.01 -7.22
CA SER A 233 -25.93 -14.08 -6.70
C SER A 233 -24.61 -14.09 -7.45
N LEU A 234 -23.50 -13.78 -6.76
CA LEU A 234 -22.19 -13.76 -7.35
C LEU A 234 -21.53 -15.15 -7.29
N PRO A 235 -20.80 -15.57 -8.34
CA PRO A 235 -20.15 -16.87 -8.40
C PRO A 235 -18.83 -16.88 -7.60
N THR A 236 -18.94 -16.91 -6.27
CA THR A 236 -17.79 -16.79 -5.33
C THR A 236 -16.72 -17.85 -5.56
N GLU A 237 -17.11 -19.09 -5.87
CA GLU A 237 -16.17 -20.18 -6.15
C GLU A 237 -15.35 -19.92 -7.42
N GLN A 238 -16.00 -19.42 -8.48
CA GLN A 238 -15.31 -19.10 -9.72
C GLN A 238 -14.39 -17.89 -9.55
N LEU A 239 -14.81 -16.88 -8.77
CA LEU A 239 -13.97 -15.75 -8.39
C LEU A 239 -12.75 -16.20 -7.61
N PHE A 240 -12.91 -17.07 -6.61
CA PHE A 240 -11.81 -17.65 -5.85
C PHE A 240 -10.81 -18.38 -6.76
N LYS A 241 -11.28 -19.31 -7.62
CA LYS A 241 -10.44 -20.05 -8.57
C LYS A 241 -9.70 -19.10 -9.53
N SER A 242 -10.37 -18.05 -9.99
CA SER A 242 -9.76 -17.05 -10.86
C SER A 242 -8.66 -16.28 -10.16
N LEU A 243 -8.88 -15.85 -8.91
CA LEU A 243 -7.87 -15.14 -8.12
C LEU A 243 -6.67 -16.04 -7.78
N VAL A 244 -6.89 -17.30 -7.43
CA VAL A 244 -5.80 -18.26 -7.26
C VAL A 244 -4.94 -18.35 -8.52
N THR A 245 -5.56 -18.51 -9.68
CA THR A 245 -4.84 -18.68 -10.95
C THR A 245 -4.12 -17.40 -11.38
N ARG A 246 -4.74 -16.23 -11.21
CA ARG A 246 -4.21 -14.96 -11.74
C ARG A 246 -3.28 -14.22 -10.78
N LEU A 247 -3.37 -14.49 -9.46
CA LEU A 247 -2.61 -13.79 -8.42
C LEU A 247 -1.67 -14.73 -7.67
N LEU A 248 -2.18 -15.82 -7.09
CA LEU A 248 -1.40 -16.70 -6.23
C LEU A 248 -0.35 -17.48 -7.01
N ILE A 249 -0.74 -18.12 -8.11
CA ILE A 249 0.18 -18.95 -8.91
C ILE A 249 1.37 -18.11 -9.42
N PRO A 250 1.20 -16.94 -10.08
CA PRO A 250 2.34 -16.15 -10.53
C PRO A 250 3.20 -15.61 -9.37
N LEU A 251 2.60 -15.27 -8.24
CA LEU A 251 3.33 -14.86 -7.04
C LEU A 251 4.23 -16.00 -6.52
N ILE A 252 3.70 -17.22 -6.45
CA ILE A 252 4.45 -18.42 -6.04
C ILE A 252 5.56 -18.70 -7.04
N ILE A 253 5.29 -18.66 -8.34
CA ILE A 253 6.31 -18.87 -9.39
C ILE A 253 7.47 -17.89 -9.19
N GLY A 254 7.19 -16.60 -9.00
CA GLY A 254 8.23 -15.60 -8.75
C GLY A 254 9.01 -15.87 -7.48
N LYS A 255 8.33 -16.21 -6.39
CA LYS A 255 8.97 -16.52 -5.10
C LYS A 255 9.82 -17.77 -5.17
N VAL A 256 9.31 -18.85 -5.75
CA VAL A 256 10.05 -20.11 -5.93
C VAL A 256 11.28 -19.90 -6.82
N ALA A 257 11.16 -19.18 -7.93
CA ALA A 257 12.29 -18.86 -8.79
C ALA A 257 13.40 -18.11 -8.04
N ARG A 258 13.03 -17.16 -7.17
CA ARG A 258 13.98 -16.43 -6.31
C ARG A 258 14.69 -17.35 -5.32
N GLU A 259 13.95 -18.23 -4.64
CA GLU A 259 14.52 -19.11 -3.60
C GLU A 259 15.33 -20.27 -4.23
N ALA A 260 14.94 -20.74 -5.41
CA ALA A 260 15.61 -21.84 -6.09
C ALA A 260 17.00 -21.47 -6.63
N SER A 261 17.27 -20.18 -6.89
CA SER A 261 18.52 -19.72 -7.50
C SER A 261 19.07 -18.46 -6.85
N LYS A 262 20.24 -18.56 -6.21
CA LYS A 262 20.98 -17.41 -5.69
C LYS A 262 21.30 -16.39 -6.79
N GLY A 263 21.63 -16.85 -8.00
CA GLY A 263 21.89 -15.97 -9.15
C GLY A 263 20.68 -15.12 -9.53
N ILE A 264 19.47 -15.69 -9.50
CA ILE A 264 18.23 -14.92 -9.75
C ILE A 264 18.01 -13.92 -8.60
N ALA A 265 18.20 -14.33 -7.34
CA ALA A 265 18.05 -13.46 -6.19
C ALA A 265 19.00 -12.26 -6.27
N ASP A 266 20.29 -12.50 -6.55
CA ASP A 266 21.31 -11.46 -6.67
C ASP A 266 21.07 -10.53 -7.86
N PHE A 267 20.63 -11.08 -9.01
CA PHE A 267 20.23 -10.30 -10.19
C PHE A 267 19.05 -9.37 -9.89
N VAL A 268 17.99 -9.90 -9.27
CA VAL A 268 16.81 -9.10 -8.89
C VAL A 268 17.20 -8.02 -7.88
N ASP A 269 18.04 -8.36 -6.90
CA ASP A 269 18.50 -7.43 -5.87
C ASP A 269 19.42 -6.35 -6.41
N GLY A 270 20.23 -6.65 -7.42
CA GLY A 270 21.07 -5.69 -8.14
C GLY A 270 20.27 -4.77 -9.07
N ASN A 271 19.11 -5.24 -9.57
CA ASN A 271 18.31 -4.50 -10.55
C ASN A 271 16.94 -4.06 -10.05
N LYS A 272 16.79 -3.81 -8.75
CA LYS A 272 15.50 -3.42 -8.13
C LYS A 272 14.77 -2.28 -8.85
N GLN A 273 15.50 -1.27 -9.30
CA GLN A 273 14.93 -0.14 -10.02
C GLN A 273 14.35 -0.57 -11.37
N GLY A 274 15.02 -1.47 -12.09
CA GLY A 274 14.52 -2.05 -13.35
C GLY A 274 13.22 -2.82 -13.15
N PHE A 275 13.14 -3.67 -12.12
CA PHE A 275 11.92 -4.40 -11.76
C PHE A 275 10.79 -3.47 -11.33
N SER A 276 11.09 -2.39 -10.59
CA SER A 276 10.09 -1.39 -10.22
C SER A 276 9.52 -0.66 -11.45
N VAL A 277 10.37 -0.26 -12.40
CA VAL A 277 9.93 0.36 -13.66
C VAL A 277 9.13 -0.63 -14.50
N ALA A 278 9.58 -1.88 -14.63
CA ALA A 278 8.85 -2.91 -15.36
C ALA A 278 7.45 -3.15 -14.77
N SER A 279 7.36 -3.25 -13.43
CA SER A 279 6.09 -3.36 -12.73
C SER A 279 5.18 -2.14 -12.98
N ALA A 280 5.73 -0.92 -12.97
CA ALA A 280 4.98 0.30 -13.22
C ALA A 280 4.48 0.38 -14.68
N VAL A 281 5.28 -0.06 -15.65
CA VAL A 281 4.86 -0.16 -17.06
C VAL A 281 3.72 -1.17 -17.20
N LEU A 282 3.87 -2.38 -16.67
CA LEU A 282 2.83 -3.40 -16.69
C LEU A 282 1.54 -2.89 -16.03
N LEU A 283 1.67 -2.18 -14.90
CA LEU A 283 0.53 -1.60 -14.21
C LEU A 283 -0.18 -0.53 -15.05
N SER A 284 0.56 0.29 -15.81
CA SER A 284 -0.02 1.34 -16.65
C SER A 284 -0.69 0.80 -17.92
N LEU A 285 -0.29 -0.37 -18.42
CA LEU A 285 -0.96 -1.03 -19.54
C LEU A 285 -2.41 -1.42 -19.20
N VAL A 286 -2.68 -1.77 -17.95
CA VAL A 286 -3.99 -2.25 -17.54
C VAL A 286 -5.07 -1.16 -17.70
N PRO A 287 -4.96 0.06 -17.12
CA PRO A 287 -5.94 1.13 -17.35
C PRO A 287 -5.96 1.63 -18.81
N TRP A 288 -4.80 1.65 -19.50
CA TRP A 288 -4.77 2.00 -20.93
C TRP A 288 -5.66 1.08 -21.76
N ILE A 289 -5.54 -0.23 -21.60
CA ILE A 289 -6.36 -1.22 -22.30
C ILE A 289 -7.84 -1.04 -21.99
N GLN A 290 -8.18 -0.85 -20.71
CA GLN A 290 -9.56 -0.70 -20.25
C GLN A 290 -10.20 0.60 -20.76
N VAL A 291 -9.47 1.71 -20.71
CA VAL A 291 -9.95 2.99 -21.25
C VAL A 291 -10.15 2.91 -22.76
N SER A 292 -9.20 2.30 -23.49
CA SER A 292 -9.32 2.11 -24.94
C SER A 292 -10.57 1.31 -25.30
N ARG A 293 -10.82 0.20 -24.59
CA ARG A 293 -12.00 -0.65 -24.79
C ARG A 293 -13.30 0.09 -24.47
N SER A 294 -13.30 0.91 -23.44
CA SER A 294 -14.49 1.61 -22.92
C SER A 294 -14.62 3.03 -23.48
N ARG A 295 -13.81 3.45 -24.46
CA ARG A 295 -13.79 4.83 -24.98
C ARG A 295 -15.19 5.31 -25.42
N SER A 296 -15.91 4.53 -26.20
CA SER A 296 -17.27 4.89 -26.65
C SER A 296 -18.23 5.10 -25.50
N LEU A 297 -18.15 4.26 -24.46
CA LEU A 297 -18.94 4.38 -23.25
C LEU A 297 -18.56 5.64 -22.45
N ILE A 298 -17.25 5.92 -22.30
CA ILE A 298 -16.78 7.13 -21.59
C ILE A 298 -17.31 8.39 -22.25
N LEU A 299 -17.27 8.44 -23.58
CA LEU A 299 -17.72 9.61 -24.35
C LEU A 299 -19.25 9.77 -24.36
N SER A 300 -20.01 8.71 -24.09
CA SER A 300 -21.48 8.75 -24.01
C SER A 300 -21.99 9.17 -22.62
N VAL A 301 -21.15 9.11 -21.58
CA VAL A 301 -21.55 9.46 -20.22
C VAL A 301 -21.56 10.99 -20.02
N GLN A 302 -22.54 11.45 -19.25
CA GLN A 302 -22.56 12.83 -18.80
C GLN A 302 -21.31 13.15 -17.95
N VAL A 303 -20.59 14.20 -18.33
CA VAL A 303 -19.38 14.64 -17.62
C VAL A 303 -19.66 14.89 -16.13
N LYS A 304 -20.86 15.37 -15.79
CA LYS A 304 -21.28 15.59 -14.40
C LYS A 304 -21.29 14.27 -13.59
N ALA A 305 -21.83 13.19 -14.14
CA ALA A 305 -21.89 11.89 -13.47
C ALA A 305 -20.49 11.32 -13.24
N LEU A 306 -19.61 11.42 -14.24
CA LEU A 306 -18.22 11.01 -14.12
C LEU A 306 -17.47 11.86 -13.06
N ALA A 307 -17.64 13.18 -13.07
CA ALA A 307 -17.02 14.06 -12.08
C ALA A 307 -17.49 13.73 -10.65
N VAL A 308 -18.76 13.46 -10.44
CA VAL A 308 -19.30 13.04 -9.13
C VAL A 308 -18.67 11.70 -8.70
N ALA A 309 -18.59 10.71 -9.59
CA ALA A 309 -17.99 9.41 -9.27
C ALA A 309 -16.50 9.54 -8.91
N VAL A 310 -15.74 10.36 -9.66
CA VAL A 310 -14.34 10.67 -9.36
C VAL A 310 -14.20 11.35 -8.00
N THR A 311 -15.08 12.31 -7.71
CA THR A 311 -15.09 13.02 -6.41
C THR A 311 -15.36 12.06 -5.26
N ILE A 312 -16.32 11.14 -5.41
CA ILE A 312 -16.58 10.09 -4.40
C ILE A 312 -15.34 9.24 -4.19
N GLY A 313 -14.64 8.84 -5.25
CA GLY A 313 -13.39 8.08 -5.15
C GLY A 313 -12.27 8.84 -4.39
N VAL A 314 -12.12 10.14 -4.63
CA VAL A 314 -11.19 11.01 -3.89
C VAL A 314 -11.58 11.12 -2.42
N LEU A 315 -12.85 11.42 -2.15
CA LEU A 315 -13.36 11.53 -0.77
C LEU A 315 -13.22 10.23 0.00
N LEU A 316 -13.45 9.09 -0.65
CA LEU A 316 -13.23 7.78 -0.06
C LEU A 316 -11.77 7.60 0.36
N HIS A 317 -10.82 7.91 -0.52
CA HIS A 317 -9.40 7.78 -0.17
C HIS A 317 -8.99 8.72 0.97
N LEU A 318 -9.43 9.97 0.95
CA LEU A 318 -9.19 10.93 2.04
C LEU A 318 -9.81 10.46 3.36
N ALA A 319 -11.02 9.89 3.32
CA ALA A 319 -11.69 9.32 4.49
C ALA A 319 -10.90 8.13 5.06
N LEU A 320 -10.37 7.25 4.21
CA LEU A 320 -9.52 6.13 4.64
C LEU A 320 -8.21 6.61 5.26
N LEU A 321 -7.56 7.62 4.67
CA LEU A 321 -6.37 8.24 5.25
C LEU A 321 -6.67 8.83 6.64
N ALA A 322 -7.72 9.64 6.73
CA ALA A 322 -8.14 10.27 8.01
C ALA A 322 -8.50 9.21 9.05
N PHE A 323 -9.25 8.17 8.66
CA PHE A 323 -9.62 7.06 9.53
C PHE A 323 -8.38 6.33 10.07
N ASN A 324 -7.42 5.94 9.21
CA ASN A 324 -6.22 5.24 9.64
C ASN A 324 -5.33 6.13 10.54
N VAL A 325 -5.24 7.44 10.26
CA VAL A 325 -4.54 8.39 11.14
C VAL A 325 -5.22 8.45 12.52
N ALA A 326 -6.53 8.64 12.57
CA ALA A 326 -7.29 8.74 13.81
C ALA A 326 -7.18 7.45 14.65
N MET A 327 -7.34 6.29 14.01
CA MET A 327 -7.26 5.00 14.70
C MET A 327 -5.86 4.71 15.25
N LEU A 328 -4.79 5.03 14.52
CA LEU A 328 -3.43 4.89 15.03
C LEU A 328 -3.16 5.82 16.21
N GLN A 329 -3.71 7.04 16.20
CA GLN A 329 -3.63 7.95 17.36
C GLN A 329 -4.37 7.38 18.57
N ILE A 330 -5.59 6.86 18.38
CA ILE A 330 -6.36 6.23 19.46
C ILE A 330 -5.61 5.02 20.03
N LEU A 331 -5.10 4.12 19.16
CA LEU A 331 -4.35 2.94 19.59
C LEU A 331 -3.06 3.32 20.33
N SER A 332 -2.36 4.37 19.87
CA SER A 332 -1.18 4.87 20.58
C SER A 332 -1.48 5.46 21.95
N CYS A 333 -2.65 6.08 22.13
CA CYS A 333 -3.11 6.58 23.45
C CYS A 333 -3.56 5.46 24.40
N LEU A 334 -4.11 4.37 23.86
CA LEU A 334 -4.56 3.23 24.68
C LEU A 334 -3.40 2.39 25.21
N GLU A 335 -2.28 2.35 24.50
CA GLU A 335 -1.08 1.59 24.86
C GLU A 335 -0.22 2.38 25.86
N GLN A 336 -0.70 2.51 27.13
CA GLN A 336 -0.12 3.35 28.18
C GLN A 336 1.25 2.91 28.72
N LYS A 337 1.83 1.80 28.29
CA LYS A 337 3.09 1.26 28.84
C LYS A 337 4.17 1.12 27.78
N GLY A 338 5.17 2.01 27.84
CA GLY A 338 6.38 1.89 27.04
C GLY A 338 6.29 2.57 25.69
N GLU A 339 7.27 2.33 24.84
CA GLU A 339 7.28 2.81 23.44
C GLU A 339 6.18 2.13 22.62
N SER A 340 5.03 2.77 22.50
CA SER A 340 3.93 2.28 21.67
C SER A 340 4.40 2.06 20.23
N VAL A 341 4.14 0.85 19.71
CA VAL A 341 4.43 0.50 18.30
C VAL A 341 3.67 1.43 17.37
N PHE A 342 2.45 1.83 17.74
CA PHE A 342 1.59 2.71 16.95
C PHE A 342 2.06 4.17 16.96
N ALA A 343 2.82 4.62 17.99
CA ALA A 343 3.38 5.97 18.08
C ALA A 343 4.65 6.16 17.23
N LYS A 344 5.35 5.07 16.87
CA LYS A 344 6.58 5.17 16.06
C LYS A 344 6.25 5.66 14.65
N LYS A 345 6.77 6.82 14.27
CA LYS A 345 6.49 7.48 12.97
C LYS A 345 6.70 6.56 11.78
N GLU A 346 7.73 5.69 11.84
CA GLU A 346 8.07 4.77 10.75
C GLU A 346 6.98 3.71 10.52
N TYR A 347 6.38 3.18 11.60
CA TYR A 347 5.29 2.20 11.49
C TYR A 347 3.97 2.87 11.14
N ALA A 348 3.65 3.98 11.79
CA ALA A 348 2.42 4.73 11.52
C ALA A 348 2.33 5.17 10.05
N ARG A 349 3.39 5.75 9.48
CA ARG A 349 3.44 6.15 8.07
C ARG A 349 3.28 4.97 7.10
N ALA A 350 3.92 3.83 7.40
CA ALA A 350 3.77 2.61 6.60
C ALA A 350 2.32 2.12 6.60
N VAL A 351 1.68 2.06 7.76
CA VAL A 351 0.28 1.62 7.89
C VAL A 351 -0.67 2.61 7.19
N ILE A 352 -0.53 3.93 7.42
CA ILE A 352 -1.39 4.95 6.81
C ILE A 352 -1.37 4.82 5.29
N LEU A 353 -0.18 4.74 4.67
CA LEU A 353 -0.06 4.65 3.22
C LEU A 353 -0.62 3.33 2.68
N VAL A 354 -0.22 2.19 3.27
CA VAL A 354 -0.58 0.87 2.74
C VAL A 354 -2.05 0.53 3.00
N ALA A 355 -2.58 0.86 4.18
CA ALA A 355 -3.96 0.51 4.53
C ALA A 355 -5.01 1.39 3.82
N SER A 356 -4.62 2.57 3.35
CA SER A 356 -5.54 3.48 2.66
C SER A 356 -5.59 3.27 1.14
N GLN A 357 -4.61 2.56 0.55
CA GLN A 357 -4.58 2.29 -0.88
C GLN A 357 -5.37 1.04 -1.26
N LYS A 358 -5.89 1.02 -2.50
CA LYS A 358 -6.59 -0.11 -3.12
C LYS A 358 -6.01 -0.46 -4.48
N THR A 359 -6.00 -1.75 -4.83
CA THR A 359 -5.36 -2.24 -6.05
C THR A 359 -6.33 -2.31 -7.23
N LEU A 360 -5.94 -1.75 -8.36
CA LEU A 360 -6.71 -1.77 -9.60
C LEU A 360 -6.61 -3.12 -10.36
N PRO A 361 -5.44 -3.77 -10.50
CA PRO A 361 -5.32 -5.02 -11.24
C PRO A 361 -6.22 -6.15 -10.72
N VAL A 362 -6.38 -6.26 -9.41
CA VAL A 362 -7.27 -7.26 -8.80
C VAL A 362 -8.73 -6.96 -9.13
N LEU A 363 -9.14 -5.69 -9.06
CA LEU A 363 -10.49 -5.28 -9.46
C LEU A 363 -10.79 -5.68 -10.91
N ILE A 364 -9.88 -5.38 -11.84
CA ILE A 364 -10.08 -5.69 -13.25
C ILE A 364 -10.16 -7.21 -13.47
N ALA A 365 -9.33 -8.00 -12.78
CA ALA A 365 -9.41 -9.45 -12.84
C ALA A 365 -10.76 -9.99 -12.34
N VAL A 366 -11.33 -9.36 -11.31
CA VAL A 366 -12.65 -9.67 -10.77
C VAL A 366 -13.75 -9.27 -11.75
N VAL A 367 -13.72 -8.04 -12.28
CA VAL A 367 -14.72 -7.54 -13.24
C VAL A 367 -14.74 -8.38 -14.51
N ASP A 368 -13.56 -8.76 -15.04
CA ASP A 368 -13.45 -9.65 -16.20
C ASP A 368 -14.06 -11.03 -15.91
N GLN A 369 -13.92 -11.55 -14.68
CA GLN A 369 -14.48 -12.85 -14.29
C GLN A 369 -15.99 -12.81 -14.10
N LEU A 370 -16.53 -11.67 -13.68
CA LEU A 370 -18.00 -11.50 -13.50
C LEU A 370 -18.75 -11.42 -14.84
N GLY A 371 -18.06 -11.15 -15.95
CA GLY A 371 -18.61 -11.26 -17.30
C GLY A 371 -19.87 -10.41 -17.55
N GLY A 372 -20.00 -9.26 -16.87
CA GLY A 372 -21.17 -8.38 -17.03
C GLY A 372 -22.32 -8.63 -16.04
N ALA A 373 -22.17 -9.55 -15.08
CA ALA A 373 -23.23 -9.84 -14.09
C ALA A 373 -23.66 -8.61 -13.25
N LEU A 374 -22.79 -7.61 -13.11
CA LEU A 374 -23.06 -6.36 -12.38
C LEU A 374 -23.19 -5.13 -13.31
N GLY A 375 -23.37 -5.35 -14.62
CA GLY A 375 -23.47 -4.31 -15.63
C GLY A 375 -22.23 -4.23 -16.54
N GLU A 376 -22.14 -3.15 -17.32
CA GLU A 376 -21.05 -2.95 -18.27
C GLU A 376 -19.70 -2.80 -17.59
N SER A 377 -18.76 -3.69 -17.91
CA SER A 377 -17.41 -3.75 -17.29
C SER A 377 -16.68 -2.41 -17.37
N GLY A 378 -16.85 -1.66 -18.46
CA GLY A 378 -16.25 -0.36 -18.63
C GLY A 378 -16.71 0.65 -17.59
N PHE A 379 -18.01 0.74 -17.35
CA PHE A 379 -18.57 1.64 -16.34
C PHE A 379 -18.16 1.26 -14.91
N LEU A 380 -18.03 -0.02 -14.61
CA LEU A 380 -17.53 -0.48 -13.32
C LEU A 380 -16.09 -0.04 -13.05
N VAL A 381 -15.23 -0.05 -14.08
CA VAL A 381 -13.78 0.15 -13.90
C VAL A 381 -13.36 1.62 -14.02
N ILE A 382 -14.03 2.45 -14.83
CA ILE A 382 -13.64 3.84 -15.10
C ILE A 382 -13.45 4.69 -13.83
N PRO A 383 -14.42 4.78 -12.89
CA PRO A 383 -14.25 5.57 -11.68
C PRO A 383 -13.15 5.02 -10.79
N CYS A 384 -12.90 3.71 -10.84
CA CYS A 384 -11.85 3.05 -10.08
C CYS A 384 -10.46 3.36 -10.63
N ILE A 385 -10.31 3.50 -11.96
CA ILE A 385 -9.06 3.99 -12.57
C ILE A 385 -8.75 5.38 -12.06
N ALA A 386 -9.72 6.29 -12.08
CA ALA A 386 -9.55 7.65 -11.60
C ALA A 386 -9.24 7.66 -10.09
N ALA A 387 -9.95 6.87 -9.28
CA ALA A 387 -9.69 6.73 -7.85
C ALA A 387 -8.27 6.20 -7.60
N HIS A 388 -7.82 5.20 -8.38
CA HIS A 388 -6.47 4.62 -8.25
C HIS A 388 -5.36 5.62 -8.60
N ILE A 389 -5.54 6.44 -9.63
CA ILE A 389 -4.59 7.49 -10.00
C ILE A 389 -4.55 8.57 -8.91
N ASN A 390 -5.71 9.02 -8.47
CA ASN A 390 -5.83 10.06 -7.45
C ASN A 390 -5.22 9.64 -6.12
N GLN A 391 -5.42 8.39 -5.66
CA GLN A 391 -4.78 7.91 -4.42
C GLN A 391 -3.24 7.97 -4.52
N ILE A 392 -2.65 7.61 -5.65
CA ILE A 392 -1.19 7.66 -5.83
C ILE A 392 -0.69 9.12 -5.83
N ILE A 393 -1.42 10.03 -6.47
CA ILE A 393 -1.07 11.47 -6.51
C ILE A 393 -1.15 12.06 -5.11
N ILE A 394 -2.27 11.85 -4.40
CA ILE A 394 -2.49 12.37 -3.04
C ILE A 394 -1.41 11.85 -2.08
N ASP A 395 -1.15 10.54 -2.11
CA ASP A 395 -0.14 9.93 -1.25
C ASP A 395 1.27 10.42 -1.57
N SER A 396 1.58 10.65 -2.85
CA SER A 396 2.86 11.26 -3.26
C SER A 396 3.03 12.67 -2.70
N MET A 397 1.96 13.47 -2.68
CA MET A 397 1.96 14.81 -2.08
C MET A 397 2.17 14.74 -0.57
N ILE A 398 1.49 13.83 0.13
CA ILE A 398 1.63 13.60 1.57
C ILE A 398 3.07 13.17 1.91
N VAL A 399 3.63 12.24 1.15
CA VAL A 399 5.01 11.75 1.33
C VAL A 399 6.02 12.88 1.14
N ASN A 400 5.85 13.71 0.11
CA ASN A 400 6.72 14.86 -0.12
C ASN A 400 6.62 15.89 1.02
N TRP A 401 5.41 16.15 1.53
CA TRP A 401 5.21 17.03 2.68
C TRP A 401 5.87 16.47 3.95
N TRP A 402 5.73 15.17 4.26
CA TRP A 402 6.40 14.54 5.39
C TRP A 402 7.93 14.66 5.29
N ARG A 403 8.50 14.41 4.10
CA ARG A 403 9.95 14.54 3.86
C ARG A 403 10.46 15.97 4.10
N GLN A 404 9.77 16.96 3.57
CA GLN A 404 10.15 18.37 3.77
C GLN A 404 10.12 18.75 5.25
N ARG A 405 9.09 18.30 5.97
CA ARG A 405 8.96 18.55 7.40
C ARG A 405 10.08 17.88 8.21
N ASP A 406 10.42 16.63 7.90
CA ASP A 406 11.52 15.93 8.58
C ASP A 406 12.88 16.62 8.31
N GLN A 407 13.12 17.10 7.08
CA GLN A 407 14.34 17.85 6.76
C GLN A 407 14.43 19.20 7.50
N GLN A 408 13.30 19.91 7.65
CA GLN A 408 13.25 21.15 8.43
C GLN A 408 13.61 20.92 9.90
N PHE A 409 13.14 19.82 10.51
CA PHE A 409 13.49 19.48 11.88
C PHE A 409 14.98 19.14 12.04
N ILE A 410 15.60 18.44 11.10
CA ILE A 410 17.04 18.12 11.12
C ILE A 410 17.88 19.40 10.99
N ASN A 411 17.46 20.35 10.13
CA ASN A 411 18.21 21.61 9.92
C ASN A 411 18.01 22.61 11.06
N ALA A 412 17.01 22.43 11.93
CA ALA A 412 16.75 23.29 13.08
C ALA A 412 17.43 22.82 14.40
N GLN A 413 18.02 21.61 14.41
CA GLN A 413 18.85 21.07 15.47
C GLN A 413 20.34 21.34 15.21
#